data_909d75cd13dae1220449cdf7e8cc6315
#
_entry.id   909d75cd13dae1220449cdf7e8cc6315
#
_cell.length_a   1.000
_cell.length_b   1.000
_cell.length_c   1.000
_cell.angle_alpha   90.00
_cell.angle_beta   90.00
_cell.angle_gamma   90.00
#
_symmetry.space_group_name_H-M   'P 1'
#
loop_
_entity.id
_entity.type
_entity.pdbx_description
1 polymer ?
#
loop_
_entity_poly.entity_id
_entity_poly.type
_entity_poly.pdbx_seq_one_letter_code
_entity_poly.pdbx_strand_id
1 'polypeptide(L)'
;MSNRSLSLAAMRGRVARALAGLAMAITLHAAPARAAESCAVTLATPTHLEPAENVGDYRDVLRLCRGDGGGAVAIRTLTLSGQEVLLLADPEKLTTRLESAACWTCEDVEESRIAGTRLMRAVEKSAEAPGLERRGFLQNAGLVHGRAPGSYFTGDLCPSSKPMDRAFLSRLPTERPPTPIALSISGLWLKHHFDDYRWLLDRQADGAFVITWTNHSYHHQFKRGVPFDRNFMNSPGVDPDREILDTEQLLIANGQTPSLFFRFPGLISSAPLMQAAREKHLISLGADAWLADGGKPKPGSIILVHPNGNEPVGLKMFDRDLASGLIAEPFEPLTKAPN
;
A
#
# COMPACT_ATOMS: atom_id res chain seq x y z
N MET A 1 -88.10 8.36 -33.99
CA MET A 1 -88.38 8.63 -35.40
C MET A 1 -87.27 7.99 -36.16
N SER A 2 -87.51 6.81 -36.69
CA SER A 2 -87.78 6.53 -38.12
C SER A 2 -86.53 6.75 -38.97
N ASN A 3 -86.03 5.88 -39.69
CA ASN A 3 -86.46 4.64 -40.35
C ASN A 3 -85.27 4.08 -41.13
N ARG A 4 -85.11 2.77 -41.13
CA ARG A 4 -85.11 1.85 -42.31
C ARG A 4 -84.08 2.18 -43.37
N SER A 5 -83.47 1.28 -44.06
CA SER A 5 -83.51 -0.17 -44.22
C SER A 5 -82.78 -0.51 -45.55
N LEU A 6 -82.36 -1.77 -45.61
CA LEU A 6 -82.25 -2.61 -46.82
C LEU A 6 -81.00 -2.38 -47.67
N SER A 7 -80.08 -3.36 -47.77
CA SER A 7 -80.20 -4.68 -48.51
C SER A 7 -79.67 -4.52 -49.93
N LEU A 8 -78.68 -5.24 -50.36
CA LEU A 8 -78.69 -6.42 -51.17
C LEU A 8 -77.29 -6.82 -51.62
N ALA A 9 -77.07 -8.07 -51.57
CA ALA A 9 -76.05 -8.93 -52.08
C ALA A 9 -75.68 -8.75 -53.53
N ALA A 10 -74.45 -9.09 -53.85
CA ALA A 10 -74.16 -10.04 -55.00
C ALA A 10 -72.69 -10.41 -55.01
N MET A 11 -72.49 -11.66 -54.87
CA MET A 11 -71.53 -12.65 -55.32
C MET A 11 -70.64 -12.29 -56.50
N ARG A 12 -69.48 -12.82 -56.46
CA ARG A 12 -68.55 -13.46 -57.44
C ARG A 12 -67.16 -12.79 -57.25
N GLY A 13 -66.05 -13.48 -57.15
CA GLY A 13 -65.64 -14.82 -57.47
C GLY A 13 -64.13 -14.89 -57.31
N ARG A 14 -63.67 -15.99 -56.90
CA ARG A 14 -62.32 -16.54 -56.78
C ARG A 14 -61.17 -15.83 -57.53
N VAL A 15 -60.03 -15.64 -56.85
CA VAL A 15 -58.74 -16.25 -57.25
C VAL A 15 -57.83 -16.27 -56.02
N ALA A 16 -57.49 -17.49 -55.55
CA ALA A 16 -56.44 -17.69 -54.51
C ALA A 16 -55.07 -17.55 -55.19
N ARG A 17 -54.24 -16.67 -54.68
CA ARG A 17 -52.78 -16.73 -54.92
C ARG A 17 -52.12 -16.91 -53.60
N ALA A 18 -51.66 -18.12 -53.38
CA ALA A 18 -50.74 -18.45 -52.26
C ALA A 18 -49.37 -17.74 -52.50
N LEU A 19 -49.04 -16.78 -51.72
CA LEU A 19 -47.68 -16.26 -51.57
C LEU A 19 -47.08 -16.93 -50.36
N ALA A 20 -46.21 -17.93 -50.59
CA ALA A 20 -45.35 -18.53 -49.57
C ALA A 20 -44.28 -17.47 -49.16
N GLY A 21 -44.52 -16.77 -48.08
CA GLY A 21 -43.52 -15.90 -47.44
C GLY A 21 -42.54 -16.74 -46.65
N LEU A 22 -41.30 -16.86 -47.14
CA LEU A 22 -40.19 -17.49 -46.47
C LEU A 22 -39.77 -16.52 -45.34
N ALA A 23 -40.22 -16.74 -44.11
CA ALA A 23 -39.76 -16.02 -42.93
C ALA A 23 -38.35 -16.52 -42.56
N MET A 24 -37.34 -15.77 -42.95
CA MET A 24 -35.96 -15.99 -42.56
C MET A 24 -35.82 -15.53 -41.10
N ALA A 25 -35.87 -16.47 -40.15
CA ALA A 25 -35.62 -16.23 -38.76
C ALA A 25 -34.14 -15.84 -38.57
N ILE A 26 -33.84 -14.57 -38.47
CA ILE A 26 -32.51 -14.07 -38.02
C ILE A 26 -32.39 -14.34 -36.52
N THR A 27 -31.77 -15.48 -36.18
CA THR A 27 -31.34 -15.70 -34.78
C THR A 27 -30.20 -14.73 -34.46
N LEU A 28 -30.52 -13.62 -33.82
CA LEU A 28 -29.51 -12.80 -33.14
C LEU A 28 -28.91 -13.67 -32.05
N HIS A 29 -27.72 -14.18 -32.26
CA HIS A 29 -26.90 -14.73 -31.19
C HIS A 29 -26.42 -13.52 -30.40
N ALA A 30 -27.08 -13.24 -29.27
CA ALA A 30 -26.51 -12.32 -28.26
C ALA A 30 -25.21 -12.97 -27.80
N ALA A 31 -24.07 -12.32 -28.10
CA ALA A 31 -22.79 -12.67 -27.50
C ALA A 31 -22.98 -12.62 -26.00
N PRO A 32 -22.48 -13.60 -25.23
CA PRO A 32 -22.56 -13.52 -23.78
C PRO A 32 -21.91 -12.21 -23.33
N ALA A 33 -22.65 -11.40 -22.60
CA ALA A 33 -22.08 -10.21 -21.95
C ALA A 33 -20.95 -10.73 -21.07
N ARG A 34 -19.70 -10.40 -21.45
CA ARG A 34 -18.55 -10.62 -20.55
C ARG A 34 -18.88 -9.87 -19.27
N ALA A 35 -18.97 -10.63 -18.16
CA ALA A 35 -19.01 -10.01 -16.85
C ALA A 35 -17.85 -9.01 -16.80
N ALA A 36 -18.12 -7.76 -16.44
CA ALA A 36 -17.06 -6.77 -16.27
C ALA A 36 -16.10 -7.35 -15.22
N GLU A 37 -14.91 -7.75 -15.66
CA GLU A 37 -13.87 -8.22 -14.75
C GLU A 37 -13.58 -7.08 -13.76
N SER A 38 -13.61 -7.41 -12.46
CA SER A 38 -13.23 -6.44 -11.43
C SER A 38 -11.79 -6.02 -11.66
N CYS A 39 -11.55 -4.73 -11.82
CA CYS A 39 -10.19 -4.21 -11.98
C CYS A 39 -9.35 -4.39 -10.73
N ALA A 40 -9.99 -4.34 -9.56
CA ALA A 40 -9.30 -4.53 -8.28
C ALA A 40 -8.84 -5.99 -8.13
N VAL A 41 -7.56 -6.15 -7.82
CA VAL A 41 -6.98 -7.45 -7.48
C VAL A 41 -7.24 -7.72 -6.00
N THR A 42 -8.01 -8.77 -5.73
CA THR A 42 -8.22 -9.24 -4.36
C THR A 42 -7.11 -10.22 -4.02
N LEU A 43 -6.25 -9.83 -3.09
CA LEU A 43 -5.24 -10.71 -2.53
C LEU A 43 -5.89 -11.67 -1.53
N ALA A 44 -5.53 -12.95 -1.60
CA ALA A 44 -5.99 -13.93 -0.63
C ALA A 44 -5.34 -13.71 0.73
N THR A 45 -6.10 -13.88 1.82
CA THR A 45 -5.52 -13.93 3.16
C THR A 45 -4.77 -15.27 3.30
N PRO A 46 -3.45 -15.25 3.52
CA PRO A 46 -2.66 -16.47 3.54
C PRO A 46 -2.92 -17.29 4.81
N THR A 47 -2.96 -18.62 4.68
CA THR A 47 -3.03 -19.55 5.81
C THR A 47 -1.67 -20.01 6.28
N HIS A 48 -0.64 -19.89 5.45
CA HIS A 48 0.76 -20.14 5.68
C HIS A 48 1.58 -19.09 4.93
N LEU A 49 2.86 -19.01 5.26
CA LEU A 49 3.76 -18.08 4.58
C LEU A 49 3.90 -18.47 3.10
N GLU A 50 3.49 -17.56 2.23
CA GLU A 50 3.69 -17.72 0.80
C GLU A 50 5.06 -17.16 0.38
N PRO A 51 5.78 -17.87 -0.49
CA PRO A 51 7.07 -17.40 -0.99
C PRO A 51 6.91 -16.18 -1.90
N ALA A 52 7.88 -15.28 -1.89
CA ALA A 52 7.85 -14.07 -2.72
C ALA A 52 7.77 -14.38 -4.22
N GLU A 53 8.31 -15.51 -4.65
CA GLU A 53 8.33 -16.00 -6.04
C GLU A 53 6.93 -16.26 -6.63
N ASN A 54 5.88 -16.33 -5.79
CA ASN A 54 4.48 -16.39 -6.25
C ASN A 54 4.05 -15.08 -6.92
N VAL A 55 4.82 -14.01 -6.76
CA VAL A 55 4.68 -12.73 -7.46
C VAL A 55 5.79 -12.64 -8.50
N GLY A 56 5.46 -12.85 -9.77
CA GLY A 56 6.43 -12.83 -10.86
C GLY A 56 6.71 -11.42 -11.38
N ASP A 57 7.82 -11.28 -12.10
CA ASP A 57 8.20 -10.07 -12.87
C ASP A 57 8.08 -8.75 -12.08
N TYR A 58 8.33 -8.79 -10.77
CA TYR A 58 8.22 -7.62 -9.90
C TYR A 58 9.33 -6.61 -10.19
N ARG A 59 8.97 -5.45 -10.67
CA ARG A 59 9.94 -4.40 -11.00
C ARG A 59 9.36 -3.00 -10.85
N ASP A 60 10.20 -2.03 -10.62
CA ASP A 60 9.85 -0.62 -10.61
C ASP A 60 9.56 -0.10 -12.03
N VAL A 61 8.60 0.78 -12.11
CA VAL A 61 8.19 1.50 -13.32
C VAL A 61 7.72 2.90 -12.92
N LEU A 62 7.67 3.80 -13.89
CA LEU A 62 6.95 5.07 -13.74
C LEU A 62 6.03 5.27 -14.93
N ARG A 63 4.73 5.04 -14.70
CA ARG A 63 3.72 5.17 -15.75
C ARG A 63 2.57 6.05 -15.29
N LEU A 64 2.14 6.95 -16.16
CA LEU A 64 0.88 7.68 -15.96
C LEU A 64 -0.26 6.86 -16.55
N CYS A 65 -1.18 6.44 -15.70
CA CYS A 65 -2.27 5.54 -16.06
C CYS A 65 -3.62 6.24 -15.99
N ARG A 66 -4.49 5.93 -16.94
CA ARG A 66 -5.90 6.41 -16.99
C ARG A 66 -6.81 5.20 -17.10
N GLY A 67 -7.84 5.18 -16.28
CA GLY A 67 -8.90 4.18 -16.27
C GLY A 67 -10.23 4.81 -15.88
N ASP A 68 -11.27 4.00 -15.79
CA ASP A 68 -12.63 4.48 -15.47
C ASP A 68 -12.71 5.17 -14.10
N GLY A 69 -11.81 4.83 -13.17
CA GLY A 69 -11.70 5.43 -11.83
C GLY A 69 -10.88 6.72 -11.77
N GLY A 70 -10.38 7.25 -12.89
CA GLY A 70 -9.56 8.47 -12.95
C GLY A 70 -8.09 8.19 -13.29
N GLY A 71 -7.19 9.11 -12.89
CA GLY A 71 -5.75 8.98 -13.10
C GLY A 71 -5.03 8.35 -11.90
N ALA A 72 -3.97 7.60 -12.18
CA ALA A 72 -3.07 7.03 -11.17
C ALA A 72 -1.64 6.97 -11.71
N VAL A 73 -0.67 6.77 -10.82
CA VAL A 73 0.73 6.54 -11.18
C VAL A 73 1.05 5.08 -10.86
N ALA A 74 1.41 4.29 -11.88
CA ALA A 74 1.94 2.96 -11.64
C ALA A 74 3.42 3.08 -11.26
N ILE A 75 3.78 2.56 -10.09
CA ILE A 75 5.16 2.55 -9.58
C ILE A 75 5.80 1.17 -9.63
N ARG A 76 5.00 0.10 -9.76
CA ARG A 76 5.47 -1.27 -9.98
C ARG A 76 4.59 -1.96 -11.01
N THR A 77 5.20 -2.89 -11.72
CA THR A 77 4.49 -3.91 -12.49
C THR A 77 4.90 -5.29 -12.00
N LEU A 78 3.98 -6.24 -12.07
CA LEU A 78 4.16 -7.60 -11.56
C LEU A 78 3.22 -8.58 -12.26
N THR A 79 3.48 -9.86 -12.08
CA THR A 79 2.61 -10.93 -12.54
C THR A 79 2.02 -11.69 -11.35
N LEU A 80 0.69 -11.77 -11.27
CA LEU A 80 -0.03 -12.60 -10.30
C LEU A 80 -0.93 -13.59 -11.05
N SER A 81 -0.77 -14.89 -10.76
CA SER A 81 -1.55 -15.96 -11.41
C SER A 81 -1.58 -15.85 -12.93
N GLY A 82 -0.46 -15.44 -13.54
CA GLY A 82 -0.32 -15.27 -14.99
C GLY A 82 -0.95 -14.01 -15.58
N GLN A 83 -1.44 -13.09 -14.74
CA GLN A 83 -1.98 -11.80 -15.17
C GLN A 83 -1.04 -10.66 -14.82
N GLU A 84 -0.88 -9.70 -15.72
CA GLU A 84 -0.15 -8.48 -15.44
C GLU A 84 -0.97 -7.58 -14.50
N VAL A 85 -0.33 -7.14 -13.41
CA VAL A 85 -0.91 -6.32 -12.36
C VAL A 85 -0.03 -5.09 -12.16
N LEU A 86 -0.65 -3.98 -11.81
CA LEU A 86 0.00 -2.72 -11.49
C LEU A 86 -0.17 -2.42 -10.00
N LEU A 87 0.92 -2.01 -9.35
CA LEU A 87 0.85 -1.29 -8.09
C LEU A 87 0.67 0.19 -8.40
N LEU A 88 -0.55 0.65 -8.22
CA LEU A 88 -0.97 2.01 -8.51
C LEU A 88 -0.92 2.88 -7.26
N ALA A 89 -0.33 4.04 -7.38
CA ALA A 89 -0.37 5.11 -6.39
C ALA A 89 -1.42 6.15 -6.78
N ASP A 90 -2.25 6.57 -5.83
CA ASP A 90 -3.02 7.80 -5.95
C ASP A 90 -2.06 8.97 -5.64
N PRO A 91 -1.74 9.83 -6.62
CA PRO A 91 -0.69 10.82 -6.47
C PRO A 91 -1.04 11.95 -5.48
N GLU A 92 -2.31 12.09 -5.09
CA GLU A 92 -2.76 13.11 -4.15
C GLU A 92 -3.12 12.54 -2.77
N LYS A 93 -3.67 11.31 -2.71
CA LYS A 93 -4.02 10.66 -1.44
C LYS A 93 -2.86 9.91 -0.81
N LEU A 94 -1.81 9.59 -1.58
CA LEU A 94 -0.66 8.77 -1.18
C LEU A 94 -1.06 7.36 -0.72
N THR A 95 -2.12 6.83 -1.28
CA THR A 95 -2.57 5.45 -1.09
C THR A 95 -2.15 4.59 -2.27
N THR A 96 -1.97 3.30 -2.02
CA THR A 96 -1.64 2.31 -3.04
C THR A 96 -2.74 1.28 -3.20
N ARG A 97 -2.82 0.67 -4.38
CA ARG A 97 -3.72 -0.45 -4.68
C ARG A 97 -3.16 -1.30 -5.81
N LEU A 98 -3.58 -2.55 -5.86
CA LEU A 98 -3.25 -3.47 -6.94
C LEU A 98 -4.45 -3.61 -7.88
N GLU A 99 -4.22 -3.41 -9.15
CA GLU A 99 -5.25 -3.57 -10.18
C GLU A 99 -4.71 -4.27 -11.42
N SER A 100 -5.60 -4.97 -12.14
CA SER A 100 -5.28 -5.60 -13.42
C SER A 100 -4.82 -4.54 -14.42
N ALA A 101 -3.68 -4.76 -15.06
CA ALA A 101 -3.16 -3.86 -16.09
C ALA A 101 -4.14 -3.70 -17.27
N ALA A 102 -4.97 -4.71 -17.54
CA ALA A 102 -5.98 -4.67 -18.60
C ALA A 102 -7.06 -3.59 -18.42
N CYS A 103 -7.23 -3.07 -17.20
CA CYS A 103 -8.18 -1.98 -16.89
C CYS A 103 -7.61 -0.58 -17.13
N TRP A 104 -6.34 -0.48 -17.48
CA TRP A 104 -5.64 0.80 -17.52
C TRP A 104 -4.98 1.04 -18.87
N THR A 105 -5.02 2.28 -19.32
CA THR A 105 -4.18 2.78 -20.41
C THR A 105 -3.06 3.56 -19.79
N CYS A 106 -1.83 3.03 -19.88
CA CYS A 106 -0.64 3.59 -19.25
C CYS A 106 0.39 4.01 -20.29
N GLU A 107 1.07 5.10 -20.05
CA GLU A 107 2.23 5.57 -20.80
C GLU A 107 3.44 5.70 -19.86
N ASP A 108 4.61 5.25 -20.31
CA ASP A 108 5.86 5.51 -19.60
C ASP A 108 6.16 7.00 -19.64
N VAL A 109 6.52 7.58 -18.50
CA VAL A 109 6.72 9.03 -18.38
C VAL A 109 7.99 9.35 -17.62
N GLU A 110 8.54 10.52 -17.92
CA GLU A 110 9.58 11.12 -17.09
C GLU A 110 8.97 11.75 -15.83
N GLU A 111 9.72 11.81 -14.74
CA GLU A 111 9.29 12.40 -13.46
C GLU A 111 8.72 13.82 -13.61
N SER A 112 9.23 14.60 -14.56
CA SER A 112 8.77 15.96 -14.86
C SER A 112 7.26 16.03 -15.14
N ARG A 113 6.65 14.95 -15.67
CA ARG A 113 5.22 14.86 -15.97
C ARG A 113 4.35 14.78 -14.71
N ILE A 114 4.90 14.32 -13.61
CA ILE A 114 4.21 14.14 -12.33
C ILE A 114 4.83 14.98 -11.20
N ALA A 115 5.83 15.81 -11.49
CA ALA A 115 6.55 16.65 -10.52
C ALA A 115 5.62 17.56 -9.67
N GLY A 116 4.50 18.02 -10.27
CA GLY A 116 3.50 18.83 -9.58
C GLY A 116 2.57 18.06 -8.64
N THR A 117 2.64 16.73 -8.58
CA THR A 117 1.79 15.92 -7.70
C THR A 117 2.27 15.96 -6.26
N ARG A 118 1.37 15.65 -5.32
CA ARG A 118 1.75 15.52 -3.91
C ARG A 118 2.72 14.35 -3.70
N LEU A 119 2.57 13.27 -4.47
CA LEU A 119 3.49 12.12 -4.43
C LEU A 119 4.94 12.56 -4.68
N MET A 120 5.20 13.20 -5.82
CA MET A 120 6.58 13.58 -6.15
C MET A 120 7.15 14.61 -5.19
N ARG A 121 6.35 15.60 -4.78
CA ARG A 121 6.80 16.53 -3.73
C ARG A 121 7.15 15.85 -2.42
N ALA A 122 6.38 14.82 -2.01
CA ALA A 122 6.67 14.07 -0.79
C ALA A 122 7.92 13.21 -0.92
N VAL A 123 8.11 12.55 -2.06
CA VAL A 123 9.30 11.75 -2.38
C VAL A 123 10.55 12.64 -2.36
N GLU A 124 10.55 13.75 -3.09
CA GLU A 124 11.69 14.68 -3.16
C GLU A 124 12.03 15.28 -1.79
N LYS A 125 11.03 15.84 -1.10
CA LYS A 125 11.26 16.43 0.23
C LYS A 125 11.79 15.43 1.24
N SER A 126 11.33 14.19 1.20
CA SER A 126 11.83 13.15 2.11
C SER A 126 13.26 12.73 1.76
N ALA A 127 13.61 12.69 0.48
CA ALA A 127 14.96 12.36 0.04
C ALA A 127 15.98 13.47 0.35
N GLU A 128 15.55 14.73 0.32
CA GLU A 128 16.36 15.90 0.65
C GLU A 128 16.47 16.16 2.16
N ALA A 129 15.63 15.51 2.99
CA ALA A 129 15.66 15.70 4.43
C ALA A 129 16.90 15.05 5.05
N PRO A 130 17.91 15.85 5.45
CA PRO A 130 19.27 15.33 5.65
C PRO A 130 19.43 14.46 6.90
N GLY A 131 18.48 14.53 7.85
CA GLY A 131 18.71 13.94 9.16
C GLY A 131 19.94 14.53 9.86
N LEU A 132 20.55 13.76 10.76
CA LEU A 132 21.83 14.08 11.34
C LEU A 132 22.95 13.48 10.50
N GLU A 133 23.73 14.30 9.84
CA GLU A 133 24.93 13.84 9.16
C GLU A 133 25.98 13.40 10.17
N ARG A 134 26.50 12.21 9.97
CA ARG A 134 27.57 11.59 10.75
C ARG A 134 28.68 11.18 9.80
N ARG A 135 29.80 10.73 10.32
CA ARG A 135 30.92 10.25 9.48
C ARG A 135 30.48 9.08 8.62
N GLY A 136 30.19 9.32 7.34
CA GLY A 136 29.88 8.31 6.35
C GLY A 136 28.45 7.76 6.37
N PHE A 137 27.52 8.32 7.17
CA PHE A 137 26.12 7.93 7.19
C PHE A 137 25.20 9.10 7.61
N LEU A 138 23.92 8.93 7.34
CA LEU A 138 22.83 9.78 7.78
C LEU A 138 22.02 9.06 8.84
N GLN A 139 21.69 9.75 9.91
CA GLN A 139 20.82 9.22 10.97
C GLN A 139 19.49 9.95 10.98
N ASN A 140 18.40 9.18 10.95
CA ASN A 140 17.03 9.67 10.99
C ASN A 140 16.70 10.67 9.87
N ALA A 141 17.19 10.37 8.65
CA ALA A 141 16.83 11.09 7.44
C ALA A 141 15.42 10.75 6.98
N GLY A 142 14.79 11.65 6.23
CA GLY A 142 13.44 11.49 5.71
C GLY A 142 12.38 12.30 6.45
N LEU A 143 11.13 11.94 6.26
CA LEU A 143 9.99 12.57 6.90
C LEU A 143 9.95 12.18 8.38
N VAL A 144 10.22 13.13 9.27
CA VAL A 144 10.26 12.89 10.73
C VAL A 144 9.03 13.43 11.47
N HIS A 145 8.27 14.32 10.84
CA HIS A 145 7.15 15.04 11.46
C HIS A 145 6.05 15.29 10.44
N GLY A 146 4.81 15.13 10.82
CA GLY A 146 3.65 15.34 9.94
C GLY A 146 2.89 16.62 10.28
N ARG A 147 1.84 16.90 9.49
CA ARG A 147 1.10 18.18 9.54
C ARG A 147 -0.11 18.17 10.46
N ALA A 148 -0.68 16.99 10.73
CA ALA A 148 -1.91 16.92 11.52
C ALA A 148 -1.65 17.26 12.99
N PRO A 149 -2.65 17.79 13.70
CA PRO A 149 -2.51 18.12 15.12
C PRO A 149 -2.46 16.87 16.01
N GLY A 150 -2.87 15.70 15.52
CA GLY A 150 -2.71 14.43 16.21
C GLY A 150 -1.31 13.86 16.09
N SER A 151 -1.16 12.56 16.32
CA SER A 151 0.13 11.85 16.19
C SER A 151 0.05 10.73 15.17
N TYR A 152 1.20 10.32 14.63
CA TYR A 152 1.33 9.19 13.74
C TYR A 152 2.02 8.05 14.48
N PHE A 153 1.24 7.01 14.81
CA PHE A 153 1.80 5.81 15.41
C PHE A 153 2.58 5.00 14.38
N THR A 154 3.85 4.72 14.67
CA THR A 154 4.66 3.81 13.85
C THR A 154 5.34 2.75 14.71
N GLY A 155 5.29 1.49 14.26
CA GLY A 155 5.93 0.37 14.93
C GLY A 155 6.89 -0.36 13.98
N ASP A 156 8.13 -0.57 14.40
CA ASP A 156 9.10 -1.30 13.59
C ASP A 156 9.15 -2.78 13.98
N LEU A 157 8.94 -3.62 12.98
CA LEU A 157 9.00 -5.08 13.06
C LEU A 157 10.32 -5.58 12.48
N CYS A 158 11.41 -5.25 13.20
CA CYS A 158 12.75 -5.71 12.90
C CYS A 158 12.89 -7.21 13.20
N PRO A 159 13.86 -7.93 12.59
CA PRO A 159 14.14 -9.30 12.94
C PRO A 159 14.32 -9.49 14.45
N SER A 160 13.63 -10.47 15.02
CA SER A 160 13.59 -10.76 16.44
C SER A 160 13.48 -12.28 16.65
N SER A 161 14.00 -12.78 17.76
CA SER A 161 13.69 -14.12 18.25
C SER A 161 12.57 -14.16 19.28
N LYS A 162 12.00 -12.97 19.62
CA LYS A 162 10.94 -12.81 20.59
C LYS A 162 9.61 -12.59 19.88
N PRO A 163 8.48 -13.02 20.47
CA PRO A 163 7.17 -12.79 19.91
C PRO A 163 6.85 -11.27 19.86
N MET A 164 5.93 -10.92 18.99
CA MET A 164 5.37 -9.56 18.93
C MET A 164 4.59 -9.22 20.21
N ASP A 165 4.63 -7.96 20.61
CA ASP A 165 3.93 -7.43 21.78
C ASP A 165 2.42 -7.21 21.49
N ARG A 166 1.67 -8.30 21.19
CA ARG A 166 0.23 -8.25 20.84
C ARG A 166 -0.59 -7.55 21.92
N ALA A 167 -0.26 -7.79 23.21
CA ALA A 167 -0.96 -7.15 24.32
C ALA A 167 -0.79 -5.63 24.32
N PHE A 168 0.35 -5.09 23.92
CA PHE A 168 0.57 -3.67 23.73
C PHE A 168 -0.31 -3.13 22.58
N LEU A 169 -0.24 -3.74 21.40
CA LEU A 169 -1.02 -3.31 20.25
C LEU A 169 -2.53 -3.35 20.53
N SER A 170 -3.01 -4.36 21.29
CA SER A 170 -4.43 -4.46 21.67
C SER A 170 -4.93 -3.35 22.60
N ARG A 171 -4.01 -2.58 23.21
CA ARG A 171 -4.37 -1.43 24.08
C ARG A 171 -4.28 -0.09 23.39
N LEU A 172 -3.89 -0.06 22.10
CA LEU A 172 -3.91 1.20 21.36
C LEU A 172 -5.33 1.78 21.34
N PRO A 173 -5.49 3.10 21.45
CA PRO A 173 -6.79 3.73 21.47
C PRO A 173 -7.66 3.34 20.29
N THR A 174 -8.87 2.89 20.56
CA THR A 174 -9.86 2.49 19.54
C THR A 174 -11.12 3.34 19.63
N GLU A 175 -11.04 4.53 20.20
CA GLU A 175 -12.20 5.43 20.34
C GLU A 175 -12.82 5.84 19.01
N ARG A 176 -12.03 5.79 17.94
CA ARG A 176 -12.47 6.04 16.57
C ARG A 176 -11.97 4.93 15.65
N PRO A 177 -12.51 3.70 15.77
CA PRO A 177 -12.06 2.59 14.92
C PRO A 177 -12.44 2.84 13.45
N PRO A 178 -11.65 2.32 12.52
CA PRO A 178 -10.39 1.62 12.78
C PRO A 178 -9.25 2.59 13.13
N THR A 179 -8.42 2.20 14.10
CA THR A 179 -7.25 3.00 14.48
C THR A 179 -6.18 2.93 13.39
N PRO A 180 -5.74 4.06 12.83
CA PRO A 180 -4.67 4.06 11.85
C PRO A 180 -3.32 3.83 12.54
N ILE A 181 -2.59 2.82 12.06
CA ILE A 181 -1.22 2.51 12.50
C ILE A 181 -0.34 2.28 11.27
N ALA A 182 0.95 2.56 11.39
CA ALA A 182 1.92 2.19 10.37
C ALA A 182 2.90 1.18 10.96
N LEU A 183 3.08 0.05 10.28
CA LEU A 183 4.01 -0.99 10.71
C LEU A 183 5.10 -1.14 9.64
N SER A 184 6.35 -0.83 10.06
CA SER A 184 7.53 -0.99 9.22
C SER A 184 8.01 -2.43 9.33
N ILE A 185 7.70 -3.23 8.32
CA ILE A 185 7.94 -4.67 8.35
C ILE A 185 9.18 -5.05 7.54
N SER A 186 10.08 -5.83 8.14
CA SER A 186 11.19 -6.44 7.41
C SER A 186 10.82 -7.81 6.87
N GLY A 187 11.42 -8.20 5.73
CA GLY A 187 11.16 -9.50 5.12
C GLY A 187 11.47 -10.66 6.06
N LEU A 188 12.61 -10.60 6.77
CA LEU A 188 12.98 -11.66 7.73
C LEU A 188 12.05 -11.72 8.94
N TRP A 189 11.52 -10.59 9.41
CA TRP A 189 10.52 -10.64 10.48
C TRP A 189 9.24 -11.35 9.99
N LEU A 190 8.71 -11.01 8.84
CA LEU A 190 7.53 -11.65 8.27
C LEU A 190 7.75 -13.18 8.13
N LYS A 191 8.91 -13.60 7.67
CA LYS A 191 9.24 -15.03 7.51
C LYS A 191 9.26 -15.80 8.84
N HIS A 192 9.72 -15.17 9.90
CA HIS A 192 9.90 -15.85 11.19
C HIS A 192 8.71 -15.66 12.15
N HIS A 193 7.83 -14.68 11.89
CA HIS A 193 6.71 -14.31 12.76
C HIS A 193 5.37 -14.36 12.01
N PHE A 194 5.19 -15.36 11.17
CA PHE A 194 3.98 -15.46 10.35
C PHE A 194 2.69 -15.52 11.18
N ASP A 195 2.70 -16.17 12.35
CA ASP A 195 1.54 -16.19 13.26
C ASP A 195 1.22 -14.81 13.85
N ASP A 196 2.26 -14.00 14.12
CA ASP A 196 2.07 -12.61 14.57
C ASP A 196 1.56 -11.73 13.41
N TYR A 197 2.07 -11.96 12.22
CA TYR A 197 1.57 -11.29 11.01
C TYR A 197 0.10 -11.62 10.77
N ARG A 198 -0.31 -12.88 10.85
CA ARG A 198 -1.71 -13.27 10.72
C ARG A 198 -2.60 -12.60 11.76
N TRP A 199 -2.15 -12.54 13.01
CA TRP A 199 -2.88 -11.81 14.05
C TRP A 199 -3.12 -10.34 13.66
N LEU A 200 -2.14 -9.68 13.03
CA LEU A 200 -2.33 -8.31 12.51
C LEU A 200 -3.38 -8.25 11.40
N LEU A 201 -3.37 -9.22 10.47
CA LEU A 201 -4.38 -9.32 9.43
C LEU A 201 -5.79 -9.53 10.01
N ASP A 202 -5.92 -10.35 11.05
CA ASP A 202 -7.19 -10.55 11.75
C ASP A 202 -7.68 -9.23 12.39
N ARG A 203 -6.78 -8.45 13.02
CA ARG A 203 -7.14 -7.12 13.59
C ARG A 203 -7.53 -6.11 12.51
N GLN A 204 -6.95 -6.19 11.33
CA GLN A 204 -7.34 -5.37 10.19
C GLN A 204 -8.72 -5.79 9.66
N ALA A 205 -8.97 -7.08 9.54
CA ALA A 205 -10.25 -7.64 9.08
C ALA A 205 -11.39 -7.34 10.07
N ASP A 206 -11.14 -7.38 11.38
CA ASP A 206 -12.10 -7.04 12.44
C ASP A 206 -12.39 -5.53 12.54
N GLY A 207 -11.67 -4.70 11.76
CA GLY A 207 -11.83 -3.25 11.80
C GLY A 207 -11.21 -2.58 13.04
N ALA A 208 -10.33 -3.27 13.78
CA ALA A 208 -9.58 -2.65 14.87
C ALA A 208 -8.53 -1.67 14.35
N PHE A 209 -7.83 -2.05 13.28
CA PHE A 209 -6.75 -1.26 12.68
C PHE A 209 -6.97 -1.01 11.18
N VAL A 210 -6.49 0.16 10.73
CA VAL A 210 -6.06 0.38 9.34
C VAL A 210 -4.55 0.41 9.34
N ILE A 211 -3.94 -0.59 8.71
CA ILE A 211 -2.48 -0.75 8.72
C ILE A 211 -1.87 -0.17 7.45
N THR A 212 -0.99 0.79 7.60
CA THR A 212 -0.07 1.20 6.55
C THR A 212 1.17 0.31 6.60
N TRP A 213 1.29 -0.63 5.67
CA TRP A 213 2.42 -1.55 5.57
C TRP A 213 3.63 -0.81 4.99
N THR A 214 4.50 -0.37 5.86
CA THR A 214 5.73 0.35 5.51
C THR A 214 6.86 -0.65 5.28
N ASN A 215 7.61 -0.47 4.20
CA ASN A 215 8.76 -1.31 3.91
C ASN A 215 9.93 -0.97 4.85
N HIS A 216 10.57 -2.01 5.44
CA HIS A 216 11.69 -1.87 6.37
C HIS A 216 12.92 -2.71 5.97
N SER A 217 13.15 -2.83 4.68
CA SER A 217 14.13 -3.71 4.03
C SER A 217 13.87 -5.20 4.24
N TYR A 218 14.51 -6.04 3.44
CA TYR A 218 14.28 -7.48 3.52
C TYR A 218 15.08 -8.13 4.65
N HIS A 219 16.40 -7.94 4.67
CA HIS A 219 17.28 -8.60 5.64
C HIS A 219 17.45 -7.80 6.93
N HIS A 220 17.31 -6.48 6.87
CA HIS A 220 17.55 -5.62 8.03
C HIS A 220 18.88 -5.97 8.73
N GLN A 221 19.96 -6.08 7.97
CA GLN A 221 21.24 -6.56 8.48
C GLN A 221 21.75 -5.67 9.62
N PHE A 222 22.01 -6.27 10.76
CA PHE A 222 22.67 -5.59 11.88
C PHE A 222 23.81 -6.43 12.42
N LYS A 223 25.00 -5.83 12.52
CA LYS A 223 26.17 -6.47 13.10
C LYS A 223 26.68 -5.66 14.28
N ARG A 224 26.59 -6.26 15.48
CA ARG A 224 27.07 -5.60 16.71
C ARG A 224 28.57 -5.25 16.60
N GLY A 225 28.95 -4.02 17.00
CA GLY A 225 30.33 -3.56 16.98
C GLY A 225 30.83 -3.10 15.62
N VAL A 226 30.03 -3.21 14.56
CA VAL A 226 30.35 -2.65 13.25
C VAL A 226 29.85 -1.21 13.21
N PRO A 227 30.66 -0.22 12.76
CA PRO A 227 30.22 1.17 12.59
C PRO A 227 29.02 1.30 11.62
N PHE A 228 28.19 2.31 11.83
CA PHE A 228 26.95 2.49 11.07
C PHE A 228 27.14 2.83 9.59
N ASP A 229 28.27 3.40 9.23
CA ASP A 229 28.68 3.60 7.83
C ASP A 229 28.92 2.29 7.05
N ARG A 230 28.98 1.15 7.74
CA ARG A 230 29.18 -0.20 7.19
C ARG A 230 28.20 -1.22 7.82
N ASN A 231 27.07 -0.75 8.31
CA ASN A 231 26.05 -1.57 8.97
C ASN A 231 24.67 -1.34 8.32
N PHE A 232 23.71 -2.15 8.66
CA PHE A 232 22.38 -2.14 8.03
C PHE A 232 22.49 -2.16 6.50
N MET A 233 21.78 -1.31 5.79
CA MET A 233 21.84 -1.23 4.34
C MET A 233 23.14 -0.59 3.82
N ASN A 234 23.96 0.05 4.68
CA ASN A 234 25.31 0.50 4.33
C ASN A 234 26.35 -0.64 4.37
N SER A 235 25.96 -1.87 4.73
CA SER A 235 26.89 -3.01 4.76
C SER A 235 27.40 -3.32 3.35
N PRO A 236 28.73 -3.61 3.21
CA PRO A 236 29.26 -4.00 1.93
C PRO A 236 28.54 -5.21 1.32
N GLY A 237 28.20 -5.12 0.03
CA GLY A 237 27.50 -6.20 -0.69
C GLY A 237 25.98 -6.23 -0.52
N VAL A 238 25.39 -5.28 0.23
CA VAL A 238 23.95 -5.10 0.23
C VAL A 238 23.51 -4.45 -1.08
N ASP A 239 22.50 -5.04 -1.69
CA ASP A 239 21.83 -4.52 -2.87
C ASP A 239 20.58 -3.77 -2.41
N PRO A 240 20.53 -2.42 -2.47
CA PRO A 240 19.39 -1.66 -2.01
C PRO A 240 18.08 -1.97 -2.76
N ASP A 241 18.18 -2.31 -4.05
CA ASP A 241 17.02 -2.62 -4.87
C ASP A 241 16.36 -3.91 -4.38
N ARG A 242 17.14 -4.93 -4.12
CA ARG A 242 16.62 -6.19 -3.57
C ARG A 242 16.09 -6.02 -2.15
N GLU A 243 16.75 -5.26 -1.30
CA GLU A 243 16.26 -4.97 0.05
C GLU A 243 14.86 -4.33 0.03
N ILE A 244 14.59 -3.48 -0.96
CA ILE A 244 13.30 -2.80 -1.13
C ILE A 244 12.31 -3.72 -1.85
N LEU A 245 12.63 -4.18 -3.05
CA LEU A 245 11.67 -4.86 -3.91
C LEU A 245 11.28 -6.25 -3.40
N ASP A 246 12.23 -7.03 -2.86
CA ASP A 246 11.95 -8.36 -2.32
C ASP A 246 10.98 -8.29 -1.11
N THR A 247 11.04 -7.21 -0.31
CA THR A 247 10.10 -6.99 0.80
C THR A 247 8.69 -6.68 0.31
N GLU A 248 8.57 -5.80 -0.68
CA GLU A 248 7.28 -5.47 -1.30
C GLU A 248 6.64 -6.71 -1.94
N GLN A 249 7.44 -7.47 -2.68
CA GLN A 249 7.03 -8.71 -3.33
C GLN A 249 6.54 -9.74 -2.31
N LEU A 250 7.25 -9.91 -1.19
CA LEU A 250 6.85 -10.81 -0.10
C LEU A 250 5.54 -10.37 0.56
N LEU A 251 5.33 -9.07 0.76
CA LEU A 251 4.07 -8.52 1.29
C LEU A 251 2.90 -8.86 0.37
N ILE A 252 3.05 -8.67 -0.95
CA ILE A 252 2.00 -8.97 -1.93
C ILE A 252 1.69 -10.46 -1.94
N ALA A 253 2.71 -11.32 -1.96
CA ALA A 253 2.54 -12.77 -1.87
C ALA A 253 1.75 -13.18 -0.62
N ASN A 254 1.87 -12.40 0.45
CA ASN A 254 1.20 -12.64 1.73
C ASN A 254 -0.03 -11.74 1.97
N GLY A 255 -0.69 -11.31 0.90
CA GLY A 255 -2.03 -10.76 0.98
C GLY A 255 -2.10 -9.27 1.31
N GLN A 256 -0.99 -8.52 1.27
CA GLN A 256 -1.01 -7.10 1.59
C GLN A 256 -0.38 -6.23 0.49
N THR A 257 -0.95 -5.05 0.31
CA THR A 257 -0.44 -4.06 -0.63
C THR A 257 0.62 -3.20 0.05
N PRO A 258 1.85 -3.11 -0.49
CA PRO A 258 2.88 -2.21 0.02
C PRO A 258 2.44 -0.75 -0.08
N SER A 259 2.81 0.05 0.91
CA SER A 259 2.58 1.50 0.87
C SER A 259 3.72 2.23 0.15
N LEU A 260 3.56 3.55 0.02
CA LEU A 260 4.60 4.44 -0.53
C LEU A 260 5.73 4.77 0.45
N PHE A 261 5.73 4.18 1.65
CA PHE A 261 6.68 4.56 2.69
C PHE A 261 7.76 3.50 2.87
N PHE A 262 9.00 3.98 3.02
CA PHE A 262 10.17 3.16 3.33
C PHE A 262 10.88 3.71 4.56
N ARG A 263 11.14 2.85 5.55
CA ARG A 263 11.95 3.22 6.72
C ARG A 263 13.27 2.47 6.69
N PHE A 264 14.36 3.21 6.72
CA PHE A 264 15.69 2.62 6.79
C PHE A 264 15.90 1.89 8.13
N PRO A 265 16.44 0.65 8.12
CA PRO A 265 16.79 -0.08 9.33
C PRO A 265 17.65 0.73 10.29
N GLY A 266 17.25 0.75 11.57
CA GLY A 266 17.93 1.52 12.61
C GLY A 266 17.91 3.05 12.40
N LEU A 267 17.07 3.55 11.49
CA LEU A 267 17.08 4.94 11.00
C LEU A 267 18.45 5.37 10.43
N ILE A 268 19.21 4.40 9.92
CA ILE A 268 20.56 4.63 9.37
C ILE A 268 20.50 4.51 7.84
N SER A 269 20.95 5.55 7.17
CA SER A 269 21.01 5.64 5.72
C SER A 269 22.30 6.31 5.23
N SER A 270 22.37 6.62 3.98
CA SER A 270 23.41 7.41 3.33
C SER A 270 22.81 8.12 2.12
N ALA A 271 23.50 9.10 1.55
CA ALA A 271 23.01 9.81 0.36
C ALA A 271 22.68 8.85 -0.80
N PRO A 272 23.51 7.84 -1.14
CA PRO A 272 23.14 6.85 -2.16
C PRO A 272 21.90 6.03 -1.81
N LEU A 273 21.71 5.65 -0.55
CA LEU A 273 20.51 4.91 -0.11
C LEU A 273 19.25 5.76 -0.16
N MET A 274 19.33 7.04 0.24
CA MET A 274 18.21 7.99 0.09
C MET A 274 17.83 8.15 -1.37
N GLN A 275 18.82 8.23 -2.26
CA GLN A 275 18.60 8.30 -3.70
C GLN A 275 17.96 7.00 -4.24
N ALA A 276 18.41 5.82 -3.80
CA ALA A 276 17.81 4.55 -4.21
C ALA A 276 16.33 4.44 -3.82
N ALA A 277 15.95 4.88 -2.62
CA ALA A 277 14.54 4.93 -2.22
C ALA A 277 13.74 5.94 -3.06
N ARG A 278 14.32 7.11 -3.36
CA ARG A 278 13.72 8.15 -4.20
C ARG A 278 13.46 7.63 -5.62
N GLU A 279 14.42 6.97 -6.23
CA GLU A 279 14.31 6.39 -7.58
C GLU A 279 13.22 5.35 -7.69
N LYS A 280 12.86 4.72 -6.57
CA LYS A 280 11.71 3.80 -6.48
C LYS A 280 10.40 4.48 -6.09
N HIS A 281 10.39 5.82 -6.10
CA HIS A 281 9.22 6.65 -5.78
C HIS A 281 8.66 6.39 -4.37
N LEU A 282 9.56 6.10 -3.43
CA LEU A 282 9.22 5.88 -2.03
C LEU A 282 9.54 7.11 -1.17
N ILE A 283 8.66 7.34 -0.20
CA ILE A 283 8.80 8.40 0.81
C ILE A 283 9.63 7.84 1.96
N SER A 284 10.86 8.34 2.12
CA SER A 284 11.72 7.95 3.24
C SER A 284 11.14 8.44 4.56
N LEU A 285 11.01 7.54 5.55
CA LEU A 285 10.34 7.78 6.82
C LEU A 285 11.33 7.73 7.99
N GLY A 286 11.47 8.85 8.69
CA GLY A 286 12.14 8.94 9.99
C GLY A 286 11.13 8.95 11.14
N ALA A 287 11.55 9.48 12.30
CA ALA A 287 10.72 9.70 13.48
C ALA A 287 11.30 10.80 14.35
N ASP A 288 10.50 11.78 14.77
CA ASP A 288 10.96 12.79 15.74
C ASP A 288 10.69 12.40 17.20
N ALA A 289 9.98 11.28 17.40
CA ALA A 289 9.70 10.73 18.72
C ALA A 289 10.01 9.22 18.79
N TRP A 290 11.30 8.85 18.68
CA TRP A 290 11.73 7.50 19.03
C TRP A 290 11.76 7.38 20.55
N LEU A 291 10.74 6.73 21.12
CA LEU A 291 10.51 6.79 22.57
C LEU A 291 11.62 6.11 23.39
N ALA A 292 12.11 4.97 22.93
CA ALA A 292 13.19 4.27 23.65
C ALA A 292 14.52 5.03 23.64
N ASP A 293 14.72 5.92 22.67
CA ASP A 293 15.89 6.84 22.58
C ASP A 293 15.64 8.19 23.27
N GLY A 294 14.54 8.31 24.04
CA GLY A 294 14.19 9.50 24.80
C GLY A 294 13.51 10.60 23.98
N GLY A 295 13.04 10.29 22.78
CA GLY A 295 12.24 11.20 21.96
C GLY A 295 10.99 11.65 22.68
N LYS A 296 10.65 12.95 22.57
CA LYS A 296 9.47 13.54 23.23
C LYS A 296 8.40 13.84 22.17
N PRO A 297 7.23 13.19 22.25
CA PRO A 297 6.14 13.46 21.33
C PRO A 297 5.61 14.88 21.47
N LYS A 298 5.11 15.43 20.37
CA LYS A 298 4.38 16.70 20.26
C LYS A 298 3.32 16.55 19.16
N PRO A 299 2.34 17.44 19.06
CA PRO A 299 1.37 17.38 17.97
C PRO A 299 2.06 17.28 16.60
N GLY A 300 1.65 16.32 15.77
CA GLY A 300 2.27 16.03 14.48
C GLY A 300 3.46 15.06 14.52
N SER A 301 3.89 14.60 15.70
CA SER A 301 5.02 13.66 15.80
C SER A 301 4.76 12.34 15.11
N ILE A 302 5.77 11.86 14.40
CA ILE A 302 5.90 10.47 13.98
C ILE A 302 6.56 9.71 15.13
N ILE A 303 5.75 8.92 15.84
CA ILE A 303 6.17 8.19 17.03
C ILE A 303 6.72 6.84 16.62
N LEU A 304 7.92 6.50 17.08
CA LEU A 304 8.56 5.21 16.84
C LEU A 304 8.64 4.38 18.11
N VAL A 305 8.11 3.16 18.03
CA VAL A 305 8.26 2.08 18.99
C VAL A 305 8.62 0.77 18.30
N HIS A 306 9.07 -0.24 19.03
CA HIS A 306 9.39 -1.56 18.48
C HIS A 306 8.53 -2.65 19.17
N PRO A 307 7.31 -2.92 18.66
CA PRO A 307 6.41 -3.93 19.25
C PRO A 307 6.79 -5.37 18.81
N ASN A 308 8.08 -5.68 18.77
CA ASN A 308 8.66 -6.96 18.32
C ASN A 308 9.46 -7.65 19.43
N GLY A 309 9.21 -7.32 20.69
CA GLY A 309 9.88 -7.87 21.85
C GLY A 309 11.31 -7.35 22.10
N ASN A 310 11.88 -6.55 21.20
CA ASN A 310 13.27 -6.09 21.31
C ASN A 310 13.45 -4.88 22.22
N GLU A 311 12.43 -4.02 22.32
CA GLU A 311 12.56 -2.70 22.95
C GLU A 311 11.40 -2.35 23.91
N PRO A 312 11.20 -3.14 24.98
CA PRO A 312 10.04 -2.97 25.86
C PRO A 312 10.00 -1.62 26.61
N VAL A 313 11.13 -0.91 26.69
CA VAL A 313 11.20 0.40 27.31
C VAL A 313 10.40 1.44 26.52
N GLY A 314 10.48 1.42 25.19
CA GLY A 314 9.71 2.30 24.31
C GLY A 314 8.21 2.10 24.44
N LEU A 315 7.75 0.85 24.61
CA LEU A 315 6.34 0.54 24.81
C LEU A 315 5.82 1.07 26.14
N LYS A 316 6.60 0.95 27.22
CA LYS A 316 6.25 1.52 28.53
C LYS A 316 6.20 3.04 28.50
N MET A 317 7.12 3.67 27.77
CA MET A 317 7.11 5.12 27.58
C MET A 317 5.89 5.57 26.79
N PHE A 318 5.51 4.81 25.75
CA PHE A 318 4.30 5.07 25.00
C PHE A 318 3.05 5.06 25.90
N ASP A 319 2.84 3.98 26.67
CA ASP A 319 1.71 3.86 27.60
C ASP A 319 1.66 5.04 28.59
N ARG A 320 2.81 5.43 29.16
CA ARG A 320 2.91 6.58 30.05
C ARG A 320 2.57 7.91 29.37
N ASP A 321 3.15 8.15 28.20
CA ASP A 321 3.04 9.44 27.51
C ASP A 321 1.64 9.61 26.90
N LEU A 322 0.99 8.51 26.51
CA LEU A 322 -0.41 8.50 26.11
C LEU A 322 -1.32 8.82 27.31
N ALA A 323 -1.15 8.13 28.44
CA ALA A 323 -1.94 8.34 29.65
C ALA A 323 -1.79 9.76 30.23
N SER A 324 -0.65 10.39 30.03
CA SER A 324 -0.41 11.79 30.46
C SER A 324 -0.88 12.85 29.47
N GLY A 325 -1.37 12.46 28.31
CA GLY A 325 -1.78 13.38 27.23
C GLY A 325 -0.60 14.03 26.48
N LEU A 326 0.62 13.54 26.66
CA LEU A 326 1.78 14.01 25.91
C LEU A 326 1.75 13.53 24.44
N ILE A 327 1.23 12.34 24.21
CA ILE A 327 0.91 11.86 22.86
C ILE A 327 -0.42 12.47 22.43
N ALA A 328 -0.38 13.31 21.40
CA ALA A 328 -1.58 13.96 20.87
C ALA A 328 -2.45 12.97 20.09
N GLU A 329 -3.73 12.95 20.45
CA GLU A 329 -4.76 12.20 19.73
C GLU A 329 -5.59 13.15 18.82
N PRO A 330 -6.29 12.63 17.80
CA PRO A 330 -6.33 11.22 17.40
C PRO A 330 -5.05 10.77 16.69
N PHE A 331 -4.86 9.44 16.58
CA PHE A 331 -3.88 8.94 15.63
C PHE A 331 -4.33 9.19 14.21
N GLU A 332 -3.38 9.60 13.37
CA GLU A 332 -3.64 9.97 11.99
C GLU A 332 -3.02 8.95 11.03
N PRO A 333 -3.69 8.68 9.89
CA PRO A 333 -3.10 7.86 8.84
C PRO A 333 -1.79 8.46 8.33
N LEU A 334 -0.75 7.64 8.20
CA LEU A 334 0.58 8.10 7.76
C LEU A 334 0.54 8.83 6.40
N THR A 335 -0.41 8.51 5.54
CA THR A 335 -0.64 9.20 4.25
C THR A 335 -0.98 10.68 4.41
N LYS A 336 -1.38 11.14 5.59
CA LYS A 336 -1.60 12.58 5.89
C LYS A 336 -0.34 13.31 6.36
N ALA A 337 0.73 12.58 6.69
CA ALA A 337 1.95 13.19 7.22
C ALA A 337 2.70 14.06 6.20
N PRO A 338 2.93 13.65 4.93
CA PRO A 338 3.62 14.48 3.96
C PRO A 338 2.82 15.73 3.54
N ASN A 339 3.56 16.77 3.18
CA ASN A 339 3.03 18.05 2.68
C ASN A 339 2.68 17.98 1.20
#